data_3a8dba224aa13e92216bc5bf27534005
#
_entry.id   3a8dba224aa13e92216bc5bf27534005
#
_cell.length_a   1.000
_cell.length_b   1.000
_cell.length_c   1.000
_cell.angle_alpha   90.00
_cell.angle_beta   90.00
_cell.angle_gamma   90.00
#
_symmetry.space_group_name_H-M   'P 1'
#
loop_
_entity.id
_entity.type
_entity.pdbx_description
1 polymer ?
#
loop_
_entity_poly.entity_id
_entity_poly.type
_entity_poly.pdbx_seq_one_letter_code
_entity_poly.pdbx_strand_id
1 'polypeptide(L)'
;DPTMRQQGVNFWLPLDDSTVESGCLHFVPGSHKLDVLPHHPINNDPRIHGLEVDHPERWEKEAVACPIPAGGATLHASYMLHSAKANSSSRPRRAYILTFRLPAQKRAVPIDNYWKRTQQTARAARALQSTAD
;
A
#
# COMPACT_ATOMS: atom_id res chain seq x y z
N ASP A 1 0.34 -9.33 -12.24
CA ASP A 1 0.21 -9.58 -13.68
C ASP A 1 -0.16 -8.26 -14.37
N PRO A 2 0.68 -7.75 -15.32
CA PRO A 2 0.43 -6.49 -16.02
C PRO A 2 -0.79 -6.54 -16.96
N THR A 3 -1.25 -7.73 -17.33
CA THR A 3 -2.40 -7.93 -18.24
C THR A 3 -3.73 -8.01 -17.48
N MET A 4 -3.71 -8.02 -16.16
CA MET A 4 -4.89 -8.21 -15.34
C MET A 4 -5.15 -6.99 -14.45
N ARG A 5 -6.43 -6.66 -14.24
CA ARG A 5 -6.89 -5.68 -13.27
C ARG A 5 -7.57 -6.41 -12.12
N GLN A 6 -7.08 -6.18 -10.91
CA GLN A 6 -7.66 -6.73 -9.70
C GLN A 6 -8.46 -5.63 -8.99
N GLN A 7 -9.74 -5.85 -8.78
CA GLN A 7 -10.58 -4.98 -7.97
C GLN A 7 -10.81 -5.60 -6.60
N GLY A 8 -10.90 -4.75 -5.61
CA GLY A 8 -11.14 -5.22 -4.25
C GLY A 8 -11.32 -4.08 -3.27
N VAL A 9 -11.63 -4.45 -2.05
CA VAL A 9 -11.72 -3.54 -0.92
C VAL A 9 -10.88 -4.05 0.24
N ASN A 10 -10.30 -3.11 0.97
CA ASN A 10 -9.58 -3.37 2.20
C ASN A 10 -10.40 -2.82 3.38
N PHE A 11 -10.57 -3.65 4.39
CA PHE A 11 -11.01 -3.24 5.71
C PHE A 11 -9.79 -3.12 6.60
N TRP A 12 -9.60 -1.96 7.18
CA TRP A 12 -8.56 -1.72 8.16
C TRP A 12 -9.22 -1.43 9.50
N LEU A 13 -9.05 -2.34 10.46
CA LEU A 13 -9.70 -2.34 11.77
C LEU A 13 -8.63 -2.07 12.84
N PRO A 14 -8.57 -0.87 13.42
CA PRO A 14 -7.65 -0.59 14.50
C PRO A 14 -8.05 -1.32 15.77
N LEU A 15 -7.07 -1.94 16.42
CA LEU A 15 -7.21 -2.57 17.73
C LEU A 15 -6.89 -1.60 18.87
N ASP A 16 -6.25 -0.50 18.55
CA ASP A 16 -5.97 0.63 19.41
C ASP A 16 -6.48 1.91 18.74
N ASP A 17 -6.78 2.97 19.49
CA ASP A 17 -7.19 4.24 18.90
C ASP A 17 -6.17 4.74 17.89
N SER A 18 -6.64 4.94 16.68
CA SER A 18 -5.83 5.42 15.56
C SER A 18 -5.99 6.92 15.41
N THR A 19 -5.15 7.67 16.11
CA THR A 19 -5.14 9.13 16.10
C THR A 19 -4.13 9.65 15.08
N VAL A 20 -4.14 10.94 14.79
CA VAL A 20 -3.12 11.58 13.96
C VAL A 20 -1.72 11.37 14.56
N GLU A 21 -1.59 11.50 15.87
CA GLU A 21 -0.33 11.32 16.61
C GLU A 21 0.16 9.87 16.55
N SER A 22 -0.74 8.87 16.68
CA SER A 22 -0.37 7.46 16.56
C SER A 22 -0.19 7.00 15.09
N GLY A 23 -0.33 7.90 14.12
CA GLY A 23 -0.15 7.62 12.70
C GLY A 23 -1.36 6.96 12.06
N CYS A 24 -2.54 7.56 12.15
CA CYS A 24 -3.74 7.10 11.46
C CYS A 24 -3.53 7.04 9.94
N LEU A 25 -4.41 6.32 9.25
CA LEU A 25 -4.38 6.31 7.80
C LEU A 25 -4.76 7.69 7.24
N HIS A 26 -4.10 8.06 6.16
CA HIS A 26 -4.42 9.20 5.33
C HIS A 26 -4.80 8.69 3.95
N PHE A 27 -5.84 9.23 3.38
CA PHE A 27 -6.34 8.85 2.06
C PHE A 27 -6.34 10.04 1.11
N VAL A 28 -6.00 9.80 -0.16
CA VAL A 28 -6.16 10.81 -1.22
C VAL A 28 -7.55 10.65 -1.85
N PRO A 29 -8.50 11.55 -1.60
CA PRO A 29 -9.86 11.43 -2.10
C PRO A 29 -9.89 11.30 -3.62
N GLY A 30 -10.70 10.38 -4.13
CA GLY A 30 -10.85 10.15 -5.57
C GLY A 30 -9.75 9.34 -6.24
N SER A 31 -8.60 9.10 -5.59
CA SER A 31 -7.46 8.38 -6.18
C SER A 31 -7.77 6.95 -6.61
N HIS A 32 -8.78 6.31 -6.03
CA HIS A 32 -9.26 4.98 -6.45
C HIS A 32 -9.75 4.91 -7.89
N LYS A 33 -10.05 6.06 -8.50
CA LYS A 33 -10.47 6.18 -9.91
C LYS A 33 -9.29 6.17 -10.87
N LEU A 34 -8.09 6.43 -10.36
CA LEU A 34 -6.87 6.36 -11.13
C LEU A 34 -6.50 4.89 -11.40
N ASP A 35 -5.72 4.64 -12.43
CA ASP A 35 -5.11 3.34 -12.62
C ASP A 35 -3.86 3.19 -11.73
N VAL A 36 -3.17 2.06 -11.81
CA VAL A 36 -1.94 1.84 -11.07
C VAL A 36 -0.91 2.91 -11.45
N LEU A 37 -0.51 3.68 -10.47
CA LEU A 37 0.51 4.71 -10.64
C LEU A 37 1.92 4.10 -10.60
N PRO A 38 2.92 4.77 -11.17
CA PRO A 38 4.32 4.39 -11.00
C PRO A 38 4.73 4.38 -9.54
N HIS A 39 5.58 3.42 -9.18
CA HIS A 39 6.10 3.25 -7.82
C HIS A 39 7.60 2.95 -7.85
N HIS A 40 8.25 3.15 -6.74
CA HIS A 40 9.62 2.72 -6.48
C HIS A 40 9.71 2.07 -5.09
N PRO A 41 10.75 1.29 -4.79
CA PRO A 41 10.98 0.80 -3.43
C PRO A 41 11.23 1.96 -2.47
N ILE A 42 10.73 1.86 -1.25
CA ILE A 42 10.97 2.85 -0.21
C ILE A 42 12.49 3.12 -0.09
N ASN A 43 12.89 4.38 -0.05
CA ASN A 43 14.29 4.84 -0.07
C ASN A 43 15.08 4.37 -1.29
N ASN A 44 14.43 3.99 -2.39
CA ASN A 44 15.07 3.38 -3.57
C ASN A 44 15.90 2.12 -3.23
N ASP A 45 15.62 1.45 -2.12
CA ASP A 45 16.29 0.21 -1.75
C ASP A 45 15.51 -1.01 -2.27
N PRO A 46 16.02 -1.73 -3.29
CA PRO A 46 15.32 -2.87 -3.89
C PRO A 46 15.11 -4.06 -2.94
N ARG A 47 15.79 -4.08 -1.78
CA ARG A 47 15.65 -5.10 -0.74
C ARG A 47 14.41 -4.86 0.13
N ILE A 48 13.86 -3.64 0.13
CA ILE A 48 12.66 -3.28 0.87
C ILE A 48 11.43 -3.70 0.06
N HIS A 49 10.55 -4.51 0.66
CA HIS A 49 9.31 -4.92 0.00
C HIS A 49 8.26 -3.81 -0.10
N GLY A 50 8.36 -2.78 0.73
CA GLY A 50 7.47 -1.64 0.69
C GLY A 50 7.67 -0.84 -0.60
N LEU A 51 6.58 -0.40 -1.20
CA LEU A 51 6.58 0.48 -2.35
C LEU A 51 6.00 1.82 -1.97
N GLU A 52 6.56 2.87 -2.55
CA GLU A 52 6.09 4.23 -2.48
C GLU A 52 5.72 4.70 -3.89
N VAL A 53 4.64 5.47 -4.01
CA VAL A 53 4.25 6.07 -5.28
C VAL A 53 5.29 7.12 -5.71
N ASP A 54 5.56 7.23 -7.00
CA ASP A 54 6.44 8.27 -7.50
C ASP A 54 5.86 9.66 -7.19
N HIS A 55 6.72 10.59 -6.78
CA HIS A 55 6.34 11.95 -6.39
C HIS A 55 5.32 12.01 -5.24
N PRO A 56 5.61 11.40 -4.08
CA PRO A 56 4.69 11.32 -2.95
C PRO A 56 4.26 12.69 -2.43
N GLU A 57 5.14 13.70 -2.52
CA GLU A 57 4.89 15.08 -2.09
C GLU A 57 3.68 15.73 -2.78
N ARG A 58 3.35 15.29 -3.99
CA ARG A 58 2.15 15.73 -4.71
C ARG A 58 0.88 15.23 -4.02
N TRP A 59 0.88 13.98 -3.64
CA TRP A 59 -0.28 13.32 -3.07
C TRP A 59 -0.47 13.65 -1.60
N GLU A 60 0.60 13.88 -0.87
CA GLU A 60 0.56 14.24 0.55
C GLU A 60 -0.24 15.51 0.81
N LYS A 61 -0.20 16.48 -0.10
CA LYS A 61 -0.95 17.75 0.00
C LYS A 61 -2.47 17.53 -0.10
N GLU A 62 -2.89 16.49 -0.79
CA GLU A 62 -4.30 16.15 -1.01
C GLU A 62 -4.81 15.10 -0.02
N ALA A 63 -3.90 14.51 0.76
CA ALA A 63 -4.22 13.43 1.67
C ALA A 63 -4.97 13.94 2.92
N VAL A 64 -6.07 13.28 3.23
CA VAL A 64 -6.93 13.60 4.38
C VAL A 64 -6.71 12.55 5.48
N ALA A 65 -6.41 13.01 6.69
CA ALA A 65 -6.28 12.15 7.86
C ALA A 65 -7.63 11.52 8.22
N CYS A 66 -7.60 10.25 8.56
CA CYS A 66 -8.78 9.49 8.94
C CYS A 66 -8.59 8.86 10.35
N PRO A 67 -8.62 9.67 11.42
CA PRO A 67 -8.55 9.14 12.78
C PRO A 67 -9.84 8.38 13.11
N ILE A 68 -9.70 7.19 13.70
CA ILE A 68 -10.83 6.35 14.11
C ILE A 68 -10.52 5.65 15.44
N PRO A 69 -11.53 5.44 16.31
CA PRO A 69 -11.34 4.73 17.55
C PRO A 69 -11.11 3.23 17.34
N ALA A 70 -10.57 2.57 18.35
CA ALA A 70 -10.51 1.11 18.42
C ALA A 70 -11.91 0.52 18.22
N GLY A 71 -12.00 -0.57 17.43
CA GLY A 71 -13.27 -1.20 17.08
C GLY A 71 -14.03 -0.53 15.92
N GLY A 72 -13.58 0.65 15.45
CA GLY A 72 -14.02 1.23 14.19
C GLY A 72 -13.38 0.52 12.99
N ALA A 73 -13.70 0.99 11.79
CA ALA A 73 -13.05 0.49 10.56
C ALA A 73 -12.97 1.57 9.49
N THR A 74 -11.92 1.54 8.69
CA THR A 74 -11.93 2.18 7.37
C THR A 74 -12.19 1.13 6.30
N LEU A 75 -12.95 1.52 5.30
CA LEU A 75 -13.22 0.72 4.11
C LEU A 75 -12.76 1.49 2.88
N HIS A 76 -11.82 0.93 2.13
CA HIS A 76 -11.29 1.62 0.96
C HIS A 76 -10.98 0.65 -0.18
N ALA A 77 -11.12 1.15 -1.42
CA ALA A 77 -10.79 0.40 -2.62
C ALA A 77 -9.29 0.07 -2.68
N SER A 78 -8.93 -1.06 -3.29
CA SER A 78 -7.53 -1.49 -3.44
C SER A 78 -6.64 -0.51 -4.22
N TYR A 79 -7.24 0.35 -5.04
CA TYR A 79 -6.54 1.42 -5.78
C TYR A 79 -6.52 2.77 -5.06
N MET A 80 -7.04 2.85 -3.83
CA MET A 80 -7.00 4.08 -3.05
C MET A 80 -5.56 4.35 -2.62
N LEU A 81 -5.02 5.50 -3.03
CA LEU A 81 -3.77 5.98 -2.48
C LEU A 81 -3.96 6.29 -0.99
N HIS A 82 -3.11 5.72 -0.19
CA HIS A 82 -3.12 5.92 1.25
C HIS A 82 -1.73 5.80 1.83
N SER A 83 -1.55 6.42 2.95
CA SER A 83 -0.30 6.36 3.71
C SER A 83 -0.59 6.34 5.21
N ALA A 84 0.43 6.07 6.00
CA ALA A 84 0.42 6.27 7.44
C ALA A 84 1.71 6.99 7.83
N LYS A 85 1.61 8.01 8.66
CA LYS A 85 2.79 8.65 9.25
C LYS A 85 3.38 7.78 10.35
N ALA A 86 4.61 8.08 10.75
CA ALA A 86 5.23 7.45 11.89
C ALA A 86 4.38 7.66 13.15
N ASN A 87 4.34 6.66 14.00
CA ASN A 87 3.71 6.78 15.31
C ASN A 87 4.65 7.57 16.23
N SER A 88 4.25 8.78 16.60
CA SER A 88 4.97 9.64 17.54
C SER A 88 4.42 9.56 18.98
N SER A 89 3.37 8.78 19.19
CA SER A 89 2.81 8.53 20.53
C SER A 89 3.57 7.44 21.28
N SER A 90 3.33 7.34 22.57
CA SER A 90 3.85 6.27 23.43
C SER A 90 3.04 4.97 23.37
N ARG A 91 1.96 4.93 22.58
CA ARG A 91 1.03 3.79 22.49
C ARG A 91 1.24 3.00 21.20
N PRO A 92 1.02 1.70 21.19
CA PRO A 92 1.01 0.91 19.97
C PRO A 92 -0.17 1.32 19.07
N ARG A 93 -0.03 1.12 17.77
CA ARG A 93 -1.10 1.23 16.78
C ARG A 93 -1.20 -0.08 16.01
N ARG A 94 -1.86 -1.04 16.61
CA ARG A 94 -2.13 -2.34 16.01
C ARG A 94 -3.40 -2.28 15.19
N ALA A 95 -3.44 -3.00 14.09
CA ALA A 95 -4.62 -3.12 13.26
C ALA A 95 -4.73 -4.52 12.69
N TYR A 96 -5.96 -4.92 12.41
CA TYR A 96 -6.29 -6.10 11.63
C TYR A 96 -6.72 -5.68 10.24
N ILE A 97 -6.21 -6.36 9.21
CA ILE A 97 -6.50 -6.01 7.81
C ILE A 97 -7.18 -7.19 7.14
N LEU A 98 -8.35 -6.94 6.56
CA LEU A 98 -9.07 -7.88 5.72
C LEU A 98 -9.10 -7.34 4.29
N THR A 99 -8.74 -8.18 3.33
CA THR A 99 -8.79 -7.83 1.92
C THR A 99 -9.74 -8.75 1.19
N PHE A 100 -10.74 -8.17 0.54
CA PHE A 100 -11.67 -8.87 -0.34
C PHE A 100 -11.41 -8.48 -1.78
N ARG A 101 -11.39 -9.45 -2.67
CA ARG A 101 -11.08 -9.24 -4.09
C ARG A 101 -12.13 -9.88 -4.97
N LEU A 102 -12.50 -9.18 -6.03
CA LEU A 102 -13.26 -9.76 -7.14
C LEU A 102 -12.32 -10.60 -8.02
N PRO A 103 -12.87 -11.52 -8.83
CA PRO A 103 -12.07 -12.18 -9.87
C PRO A 103 -11.34 -11.16 -10.73
N ALA A 104 -10.08 -11.44 -11.05
CA ALA A 104 -9.28 -10.55 -11.85
C ALA A 104 -9.85 -10.46 -13.28
N GLN A 105 -9.88 -9.25 -13.83
CA GLN A 105 -10.36 -8.97 -15.18
C GLN A 105 -9.18 -8.69 -16.11
N LYS A 106 -9.27 -9.18 -17.36
CA LYS A 106 -8.26 -8.88 -18.37
C LYS A 106 -8.31 -7.40 -18.74
N ARG A 107 -7.14 -6.76 -18.82
CA ARG A 107 -7.02 -5.38 -19.27
C ARG A 107 -7.10 -5.32 -20.79
N ALA A 108 -7.70 -4.26 -21.33
CA ALA A 108 -7.64 -3.97 -22.75
C ALA A 108 -6.20 -3.60 -23.18
N VAL A 109 -5.50 -2.86 -22.33
CA VAL A 109 -4.10 -2.47 -22.52
C VAL A 109 -3.31 -2.92 -21.27
N PRO A 110 -2.24 -3.71 -21.46
CA PRO A 110 -1.33 -4.04 -20.36
C PRO A 110 -0.65 -2.80 -19.78
N ILE A 111 -0.34 -2.82 -18.50
CA ILE A 111 0.46 -1.77 -17.85
C ILE A 111 1.89 -2.25 -17.65
N ASP A 112 2.84 -1.33 -17.75
CA ASP A 112 4.22 -1.63 -17.39
C ASP A 112 4.45 -1.38 -15.90
N ASN A 113 4.61 -2.46 -15.15
CA ASN A 113 4.98 -2.41 -13.75
C ASN A 113 6.52 -2.49 -13.61
N TYR A 114 7.25 -1.59 -14.24
CA TYR A 114 8.73 -1.62 -14.32
C TYR A 114 9.39 -1.74 -12.94
N TRP A 115 8.83 -1.14 -11.91
CA TRP A 115 9.33 -1.19 -10.53
C TRP A 115 9.33 -2.61 -9.94
N LYS A 116 8.46 -3.51 -10.41
CA LYS A 116 8.46 -4.91 -9.96
C LYS A 116 9.64 -5.71 -10.48
N ARG A 117 10.27 -5.26 -11.57
CA ARG A 117 11.44 -5.94 -12.16
C ARG A 117 12.72 -5.67 -11.36
N THR A 118 12.76 -4.55 -10.65
CA THR A 118 13.90 -4.13 -9.85
C THR A 118 13.82 -4.59 -8.39
N GLN A 119 12.64 -4.98 -7.90
CA GLN A 119 12.47 -5.48 -6.55
C GLN A 119 13.16 -6.84 -6.34
N GLN A 120 14.00 -6.92 -5.32
CA GLN A 120 14.57 -8.17 -4.85
C GLN A 120 13.63 -8.81 -3.83
N THR A 121 12.83 -9.77 -4.27
CA THR A 121 11.96 -10.50 -3.33
C THR A 121 12.79 -11.43 -2.44
N ALA A 122 12.36 -11.68 -1.21
CA ALA A 122 13.01 -12.64 -0.30
C ALA A 122 13.10 -14.06 -0.92
N ARG A 123 12.17 -14.40 -1.83
CA ARG A 123 12.22 -15.66 -2.59
C ARG A 123 13.35 -15.65 -3.62
N ALA A 124 13.52 -14.55 -4.36
CA ALA A 124 14.60 -14.42 -5.34
C ALA A 124 15.97 -14.39 -4.66
N ALA A 125 16.10 -13.68 -3.54
CA ALA A 125 17.33 -13.65 -2.75
C ALA A 125 17.72 -15.06 -2.23
N ARG A 126 16.76 -15.84 -1.73
CA ARG A 126 16.98 -17.23 -1.31
C ARG A 126 17.37 -18.15 -2.46
N ALA A 127 16.76 -17.97 -3.64
CA ALA A 127 17.10 -18.76 -4.81
C ALA A 127 18.55 -18.52 -5.29
N LEU A 128 19.02 -17.28 -5.21
CA LEU A 128 20.41 -16.93 -5.54
C LEU A 128 21.42 -17.53 -4.54
N GLN A 129 21.07 -17.63 -3.26
CA GLN A 129 21.91 -18.25 -2.24
C GLN A 129 22.02 -19.78 -2.44
N SER A 130 20.92 -20.44 -2.83
CA SER A 130 20.89 -21.90 -3.03
C SER A 130 21.61 -22.37 -4.30
N THR A 131 22.00 -21.48 -5.20
CA THR A 131 22.79 -21.80 -6.41
C THR A 131 24.29 -21.52 -6.23
N ALA A 132 24.68 -20.98 -5.08
CA ALA A 132 26.07 -20.67 -4.75
C ALA A 132 26.76 -21.75 -3.88
N ASP A 133 26.00 -22.75 -3.44
CA ASP A 133 26.45 -23.97 -2.75
C ASP A 133 26.46 -25.18 -3.73
#